data_951674caa86b20bea200bf995b3f664f
#
_entry.id   951674caa86b20bea200bf995b3f664f
#
_cell.length_a   1.000
_cell.length_b   1.000
_cell.length_c   1.000
_cell.angle_alpha   90.00
_cell.angle_beta   90.00
_cell.angle_gamma   90.00
#
_symmetry.space_group_name_H-M   'P 1'
#
loop_
_entity.id
_entity.type
_entity.pdbx_description
1 polymer ?
#
loop_
_entity_poly.entity_id
_entity_poly.type
_entity_poly.pdbx_seq_one_letter_code
_entity_poly.pdbx_strand_id
1 'polypeptide(L)'
;MNSSEKKYKINRNTTFNNNASEDFVYKSVFDYINENSKKSLSTKEYYAKKYLEIKTKTKTKNEKLSKISGNNLSQINTLFPELFTTPFSEPKNPSFTFIDLFSGIGGFHQAMHQLNGKCLLSSEIDNYAIDTYLDNYGIDSNKDITKIKDNEFPKHDVLCGGFPCQAFSKAGKQLGFADQTKGTLFFQIVRILENKKIRPKYIILENVRNLLGHDGGNTWKVIQKTLDEVGYNCKEVLMSPHQLGVPQLRERVYILGVRKDIYDGSLEFNIPKVRKENLNIYKAGIIDEKPDPKYKISKHEEKVLNCWDEFYNGIKETVIGFPIWFSEFRATYDTDELPNWKAEFCHKNRALYLNNKEFIDSWIDKWDNLNDFTPTERKFEWQAGGNIKSLWEGFIQFRPSGIRVKRPDSFPALVAIVQIPIIGKYKRRLTPREAARLQSFPDEFMPNANDHQAYKQFGNAVNVNCVKFLAEQLFKYGKGAK
;
A
#
# COMPACT_ATOMS: atom_id res chain seq x y z
N MET A 1 -7.56 -43.97 11.55
CA MET A 1 -9.03 -44.04 11.28
C MET A 1 -9.32 -43.15 10.10
N ASN A 2 -9.66 -43.76 8.97
CA ASN A 2 -9.91 -43.11 7.70
C ASN A 2 -11.17 -42.28 7.72
N SER A 3 -11.10 -40.97 7.45
CA SER A 3 -12.25 -40.20 7.02
C SER A 3 -12.22 -40.06 5.51
N SER A 4 -13.10 -40.80 4.88
CA SER A 4 -13.33 -40.88 3.45
C SER A 4 -13.74 -39.53 2.86
N GLU A 5 -12.90 -39.01 1.97
CA GLU A 5 -13.28 -37.97 0.99
C GLU A 5 -14.35 -38.56 0.06
N LYS A 6 -15.58 -38.17 0.23
CA LYS A 6 -16.63 -38.42 -0.75
C LYS A 6 -16.42 -37.43 -1.91
N LYS A 7 -15.80 -37.91 -2.99
CA LYS A 7 -15.83 -37.24 -4.31
C LYS A 7 -17.25 -37.18 -4.84
N TYR A 8 -17.88 -36.01 -4.77
CA TYR A 8 -19.15 -35.79 -5.47
C TYR A 8 -18.87 -35.50 -6.95
N LYS A 9 -19.18 -36.45 -7.81
CA LYS A 9 -19.31 -36.21 -9.25
C LYS A 9 -20.59 -35.39 -9.48
N ILE A 10 -20.45 -34.10 -9.83
CA ILE A 10 -21.58 -33.29 -10.25
C ILE A 10 -21.98 -33.71 -11.63
N ASN A 11 -23.19 -34.27 -11.76
CA ASN A 11 -23.78 -34.68 -13.06
C ASN A 11 -24.16 -33.37 -13.79
N ARG A 12 -23.58 -33.09 -14.96
CA ARG A 12 -23.75 -31.86 -15.75
C ARG A 12 -25.20 -31.55 -16.17
N ASN A 13 -26.15 -32.42 -15.86
CA ASN A 13 -27.58 -32.32 -16.24
C ASN A 13 -28.51 -32.12 -15.05
N THR A 14 -28.03 -31.70 -13.86
CA THR A 14 -28.92 -31.45 -12.73
C THR A 14 -29.64 -30.12 -12.95
N THR A 15 -30.91 -30.18 -13.31
CA THR A 15 -31.85 -29.05 -13.19
C THR A 15 -32.13 -28.80 -11.72
N PHE A 16 -31.82 -27.57 -11.24
CA PHE A 16 -32.02 -27.19 -9.85
C PHE A 16 -33.51 -27.04 -9.54
N ASN A 17 -33.93 -27.67 -8.47
CA ASN A 17 -35.30 -27.67 -8.01
C ASN A 17 -35.68 -26.26 -7.48
N ASN A 18 -36.92 -25.88 -7.61
CA ASN A 18 -37.47 -24.51 -7.40
C ASN A 18 -37.30 -23.94 -5.96
N ASN A 19 -36.64 -24.63 -5.02
CA ASN A 19 -36.43 -24.26 -3.62
C ASN A 19 -34.98 -24.35 -3.16
N ALA A 20 -34.01 -24.14 -4.05
CA ALA A 20 -32.60 -24.11 -3.66
C ALA A 20 -32.33 -22.97 -2.67
N SER A 21 -31.77 -23.26 -1.46
CA SER A 21 -31.32 -22.28 -0.51
C SER A 21 -30.17 -21.44 -1.07
N GLU A 22 -29.98 -20.20 -0.55
CA GLU A 22 -28.84 -19.36 -0.93
C GLU A 22 -27.50 -20.11 -0.75
N ASP A 23 -27.38 -20.92 0.29
CA ASP A 23 -26.22 -21.76 0.57
C ASP A 23 -25.94 -22.79 -0.53
N PHE A 24 -26.99 -23.39 -1.09
CA PHE A 24 -26.82 -24.34 -2.20
C PHE A 24 -26.34 -23.65 -3.48
N VAL A 25 -26.88 -22.48 -3.78
CA VAL A 25 -26.46 -21.66 -4.93
C VAL A 25 -25.03 -21.20 -4.75
N TYR A 26 -24.68 -20.68 -3.56
CA TYR A 26 -23.31 -20.31 -3.22
C TYR A 26 -22.35 -21.45 -3.45
N LYS A 27 -22.64 -22.61 -2.89
CA LYS A 27 -21.79 -23.79 -3.03
C LYS A 27 -21.60 -24.21 -4.50
N SER A 28 -22.66 -24.22 -5.30
CA SER A 28 -22.58 -24.58 -6.73
C SER A 28 -21.73 -23.59 -7.53
N VAL A 29 -21.86 -22.29 -7.22
CA VAL A 29 -21.05 -21.23 -7.84
C VAL A 29 -19.60 -21.33 -7.40
N PHE A 30 -19.37 -21.54 -6.12
CA PHE A 30 -18.02 -21.71 -5.58
C PHE A 30 -17.31 -22.93 -6.16
N ASP A 31 -18.01 -24.08 -6.22
CA ASP A 31 -17.45 -25.30 -6.79
C ASP A 31 -17.09 -25.11 -8.27
N TYR A 32 -17.96 -24.44 -9.05
CA TYR A 32 -17.65 -24.08 -10.44
C TYR A 32 -16.40 -23.19 -10.56
N ILE A 33 -16.31 -22.14 -9.77
CA ILE A 33 -15.13 -21.25 -9.76
C ILE A 33 -13.90 -22.05 -9.33
N ASN A 34 -14.01 -22.90 -8.31
CA ASN A 34 -12.90 -23.66 -7.77
C ASN A 34 -12.33 -24.68 -8.78
N GLU A 35 -13.17 -25.29 -9.59
CA GLU A 35 -12.76 -26.23 -10.65
C GLU A 35 -12.10 -25.52 -11.85
N ASN A 36 -12.54 -24.30 -12.19
CA ASN A 36 -12.17 -23.63 -13.43
C ASN A 36 -11.19 -22.45 -13.25
N SER A 37 -10.91 -22.03 -12.02
CA SER A 37 -10.01 -20.92 -11.73
C SER A 37 -8.78 -21.36 -10.94
N LYS A 38 -7.60 -20.78 -11.26
CA LYS A 38 -6.34 -20.98 -10.53
C LYS A 38 -6.11 -19.91 -9.45
N LYS A 39 -7.07 -19.02 -9.19
CA LYS A 39 -6.98 -17.98 -8.18
C LYS A 39 -6.90 -18.54 -6.77
N SER A 40 -6.49 -17.70 -5.81
CA SER A 40 -6.49 -18.03 -4.38
C SER A 40 -7.89 -18.37 -3.87
N LEU A 41 -7.95 -19.12 -2.78
CA LEU A 41 -9.22 -19.50 -2.15
C LEU A 41 -10.04 -18.27 -1.74
N SER A 42 -9.38 -17.26 -1.15
CA SER A 42 -10.03 -16.02 -0.72
C SER A 42 -10.68 -15.26 -1.87
N THR A 43 -10.02 -15.21 -3.02
CA THR A 43 -10.56 -14.59 -4.24
C THR A 43 -11.74 -15.37 -4.80
N LYS A 44 -11.66 -16.70 -4.84
CA LYS A 44 -12.78 -17.56 -5.29
C LYS A 44 -14.03 -17.38 -4.42
N GLU A 45 -13.86 -17.36 -3.09
CA GLU A 45 -14.95 -17.13 -2.13
C GLU A 45 -15.59 -15.73 -2.31
N TYR A 46 -14.76 -14.69 -2.49
CA TYR A 46 -15.25 -13.34 -2.73
C TYR A 46 -16.14 -13.28 -3.97
N TYR A 47 -15.69 -13.82 -5.10
CA TYR A 47 -16.46 -13.77 -6.34
C TYR A 47 -17.71 -14.66 -6.31
N ALA A 48 -17.69 -15.78 -5.59
CA ALA A 48 -18.88 -16.57 -5.36
C ALA A 48 -19.97 -15.78 -4.60
N LYS A 49 -19.59 -15.07 -3.53
CA LYS A 49 -20.48 -14.16 -2.79
C LYS A 49 -20.98 -13.00 -3.65
N LYS A 50 -20.08 -12.38 -4.40
CA LYS A 50 -20.41 -11.26 -5.30
C LYS A 50 -21.41 -11.67 -6.39
N TYR A 51 -21.27 -12.86 -6.95
CA TYR A 51 -22.24 -13.42 -7.90
C TYR A 51 -23.63 -13.54 -7.29
N LEU A 52 -23.72 -14.07 -6.06
CA LEU A 52 -24.99 -14.16 -5.33
C LEU A 52 -25.63 -12.78 -5.12
N GLU A 53 -24.85 -11.81 -4.67
CA GLU A 53 -25.33 -10.43 -4.45
C GLU A 53 -25.90 -9.81 -5.73
N ILE A 54 -25.25 -10.01 -6.88
CA ILE A 54 -25.74 -9.53 -8.16
C ILE A 54 -27.06 -10.22 -8.50
N LYS A 55 -27.16 -11.53 -8.34
CA LYS A 55 -28.36 -12.30 -8.67
C LYS A 55 -29.52 -11.99 -7.71
N THR A 56 -29.27 -11.70 -6.45
CA THR A 56 -30.32 -11.31 -5.49
C THR A 56 -30.82 -9.87 -5.70
N LYS A 57 -29.96 -8.94 -6.09
CA LYS A 57 -30.34 -7.53 -6.37
C LYS A 57 -31.09 -7.35 -7.70
N THR A 58 -30.84 -8.19 -8.69
CA THR A 58 -31.53 -8.13 -10.01
C THR A 58 -32.94 -8.73 -9.99
N LYS A 59 -33.40 -9.24 -8.85
CA LYS A 59 -34.74 -9.81 -8.73
C LYS A 59 -35.79 -8.77 -8.41
N THR A 60 -36.68 -8.52 -9.34
CA THR A 60 -38.06 -8.08 -9.06
C THR A 60 -38.74 -9.15 -8.20
N LYS A 61 -39.61 -8.74 -7.29
CA LYS A 61 -40.28 -9.54 -6.21
C LYS A 61 -40.86 -10.92 -6.60
N ASN A 62 -40.78 -11.35 -7.85
CA ASN A 62 -41.48 -12.55 -8.37
C ASN A 62 -40.58 -13.58 -9.08
N GLU A 63 -39.27 -13.40 -9.20
CA GLU A 63 -38.41 -14.42 -9.80
C GLU A 63 -37.62 -15.19 -8.72
N LYS A 64 -37.97 -16.46 -8.54
CA LYS A 64 -37.32 -17.37 -7.57
C LYS A 64 -35.90 -17.75 -8.03
N LEU A 65 -34.96 -17.90 -7.08
CA LEU A 65 -33.57 -18.33 -7.26
C LEU A 65 -33.41 -19.68 -8.03
N SER A 66 -34.51 -20.27 -8.41
CA SER A 66 -34.68 -21.63 -8.90
C SER A 66 -34.20 -21.91 -10.32
N LYS A 67 -33.73 -20.93 -11.08
CA LYS A 67 -33.25 -21.16 -12.46
C LYS A 67 -31.75 -20.90 -12.65
N ILE A 68 -30.91 -21.33 -11.71
CA ILE A 68 -29.48 -21.41 -11.96
C ILE A 68 -29.19 -22.84 -12.44
N SER A 69 -29.33 -23.06 -13.74
CA SER A 69 -28.91 -24.30 -14.42
C SER A 69 -27.41 -24.20 -14.78
N GLY A 70 -26.81 -25.31 -15.16
CA GLY A 70 -25.42 -25.38 -15.65
C GLY A 70 -25.09 -24.35 -16.75
N ASN A 71 -26.08 -23.94 -17.57
CA ASN A 71 -25.93 -22.84 -18.54
C ASN A 71 -25.79 -21.45 -17.93
N ASN A 72 -26.24 -21.25 -16.69
CA ASN A 72 -26.10 -19.96 -15.99
C ASN A 72 -24.74 -19.81 -15.27
N LEU A 73 -24.05 -20.90 -14.96
CA LEU A 73 -22.70 -20.87 -14.40
C LEU A 73 -21.67 -20.38 -15.42
N SER A 74 -21.89 -20.63 -16.73
CA SER A 74 -21.04 -20.07 -17.79
C SER A 74 -21.05 -18.53 -17.84
N GLN A 75 -22.11 -17.90 -17.31
CA GLN A 75 -22.18 -16.43 -17.18
C GLN A 75 -21.14 -15.87 -16.19
N ILE A 76 -20.62 -16.70 -15.27
CA ILE A 76 -19.54 -16.31 -14.35
C ILE A 76 -18.30 -15.89 -15.13
N ASN A 77 -17.97 -16.59 -16.21
CA ASN A 77 -16.82 -16.27 -17.07
C ASN A 77 -16.98 -14.92 -17.76
N THR A 78 -18.22 -14.55 -18.10
CA THR A 78 -18.54 -13.26 -18.72
C THR A 78 -18.60 -12.12 -17.70
N LEU A 79 -19.10 -12.41 -16.49
CA LEU A 79 -19.21 -11.42 -15.41
C LEU A 79 -17.87 -11.14 -14.73
N PHE A 80 -17.01 -12.14 -14.65
CA PHE A 80 -15.74 -12.08 -13.93
C PHE A 80 -14.61 -12.74 -14.75
N PRO A 81 -14.27 -12.22 -15.92
CA PRO A 81 -13.22 -12.82 -16.78
C PRO A 81 -11.86 -12.87 -16.06
N GLU A 82 -11.60 -11.97 -15.14
CA GLU A 82 -10.38 -11.89 -14.34
C GLU A 82 -10.14 -13.11 -13.45
N LEU A 83 -11.19 -13.88 -13.10
CA LEU A 83 -11.04 -15.13 -12.35
C LEU A 83 -10.29 -16.22 -13.12
N PHE A 84 -10.31 -16.16 -14.45
CA PHE A 84 -9.82 -17.24 -15.32
C PHE A 84 -8.53 -16.86 -16.06
N THR A 85 -7.99 -15.69 -15.78
CA THR A 85 -6.75 -15.18 -16.38
C THR A 85 -5.70 -14.88 -15.31
N THR A 86 -4.43 -14.97 -15.68
CA THR A 86 -3.31 -14.45 -14.89
C THR A 86 -2.86 -13.16 -15.54
N PRO A 87 -3.10 -11.99 -14.92
CA PRO A 87 -2.83 -10.70 -15.54
C PRO A 87 -1.39 -10.54 -16.02
N PHE A 88 -0.42 -11.05 -15.23
CA PHE A 88 1.01 -10.91 -15.49
C PHE A 88 1.66 -12.28 -15.60
N SER A 89 1.39 -12.97 -16.70
CA SER A 89 2.00 -14.27 -17.00
C SER A 89 3.51 -14.12 -17.23
N GLU A 90 4.24 -15.19 -16.94
CA GLU A 90 5.69 -15.25 -17.13
C GLU A 90 6.08 -14.89 -18.59
N PRO A 91 7.10 -14.04 -18.81
CA PRO A 91 7.57 -13.71 -20.16
C PRO A 91 8.07 -14.95 -20.91
N LYS A 92 7.69 -15.10 -22.18
CA LYS A 92 8.13 -16.25 -23.02
C LYS A 92 9.63 -16.23 -23.30
N ASN A 93 10.20 -15.05 -23.51
CA ASN A 93 11.62 -14.84 -23.80
C ASN A 93 12.18 -13.78 -22.82
N PRO A 94 12.47 -14.14 -21.57
CA PRO A 94 12.93 -13.18 -20.58
C PRO A 94 14.33 -12.64 -20.91
N SER A 95 14.54 -11.35 -20.65
CA SER A 95 15.83 -10.69 -20.83
C SER A 95 16.80 -10.98 -19.68
N PHE A 96 16.27 -11.30 -18.50
CA PHE A 96 17.02 -11.64 -17.29
C PHE A 96 16.10 -12.41 -16.30
N THR A 97 16.73 -12.96 -15.26
CA THR A 97 16.01 -13.66 -14.19
C THR A 97 16.17 -12.92 -12.87
N PHE A 98 15.16 -13.01 -11.98
CA PHE A 98 15.21 -12.38 -10.67
C PHE A 98 14.57 -13.25 -9.57
N ILE A 99 14.89 -12.92 -8.32
CA ILE A 99 14.16 -13.37 -7.14
C ILE A 99 13.58 -12.15 -6.41
N ASP A 100 12.40 -12.34 -5.78
CA ASP A 100 11.66 -11.29 -5.07
C ASP A 100 11.48 -11.69 -3.60
N LEU A 101 12.29 -11.10 -2.72
CA LEU A 101 12.31 -11.40 -1.29
C LEU A 101 11.48 -10.39 -0.53
N PHE A 102 10.72 -10.86 0.49
CA PHE A 102 9.74 -10.03 1.20
C PHE A 102 8.77 -9.39 0.21
N SER A 103 8.30 -10.20 -0.71
CA SER A 103 7.70 -9.75 -1.98
C SER A 103 6.41 -8.94 -1.81
N GLY A 104 5.72 -9.06 -0.66
CA GLY A 104 4.43 -8.43 -0.47
C GLY A 104 3.46 -8.80 -1.59
N ILE A 105 2.90 -7.80 -2.23
CA ILE A 105 2.02 -7.97 -3.40
C ILE A 105 2.75 -7.88 -4.74
N GLY A 106 4.09 -7.93 -4.75
CA GLY A 106 4.88 -7.96 -5.97
C GLY A 106 5.17 -6.60 -6.61
N GLY A 107 5.46 -5.57 -5.82
CA GLY A 107 5.87 -4.28 -6.38
C GLY A 107 7.19 -4.36 -7.15
N PHE A 108 8.17 -5.11 -6.64
CA PHE A 108 9.40 -5.43 -7.36
C PHE A 108 9.11 -6.31 -8.56
N HIS A 109 8.32 -7.37 -8.37
CA HIS A 109 7.93 -8.27 -9.46
C HIS A 109 7.34 -7.48 -10.62
N GLN A 110 6.38 -6.59 -10.35
CA GLN A 110 5.71 -5.79 -11.38
C GLN A 110 6.70 -4.91 -12.16
N ALA A 111 7.66 -4.30 -11.48
CA ALA A 111 8.70 -3.51 -12.13
C ALA A 111 9.62 -4.38 -13.01
N MET A 112 10.08 -5.52 -12.47
CA MET A 112 10.93 -6.46 -13.22
C MET A 112 10.20 -7.10 -14.39
N HIS A 113 8.91 -7.46 -14.22
CA HIS A 113 8.07 -7.98 -15.30
C HIS A 113 7.93 -6.99 -16.46
N GLN A 114 7.72 -5.69 -16.15
CA GLN A 114 7.68 -4.63 -17.17
C GLN A 114 9.02 -4.45 -17.91
N LEU A 115 10.13 -4.91 -17.34
CA LEU A 115 11.47 -4.94 -17.96
C LEU A 115 11.77 -6.30 -18.62
N ASN A 116 10.76 -7.15 -18.80
CA ASN A 116 10.87 -8.48 -19.39
C ASN A 116 11.74 -9.46 -18.57
N GLY A 117 11.69 -9.32 -17.21
CA GLY A 117 12.35 -10.24 -16.28
C GLY A 117 11.44 -11.42 -15.90
N LYS A 118 12.05 -12.58 -15.66
CA LYS A 118 11.40 -13.79 -15.17
C LYS A 118 11.69 -13.99 -13.69
N CYS A 119 10.62 -14.12 -12.87
CA CYS A 119 10.73 -14.47 -11.46
C CYS A 119 11.01 -15.97 -11.29
N LEU A 120 12.09 -16.32 -10.60
CA LEU A 120 12.44 -17.71 -10.32
C LEU A 120 12.06 -18.15 -8.92
N LEU A 121 12.00 -17.22 -7.97
CA LEU A 121 11.65 -17.47 -6.59
C LEU A 121 11.06 -16.19 -5.98
N SER A 122 10.00 -16.34 -5.21
CA SER A 122 9.39 -15.29 -4.41
C SER A 122 9.21 -15.78 -2.98
N SER A 123 9.33 -14.90 -1.99
CA SER A 123 9.25 -15.22 -0.55
C SER A 123 8.42 -14.18 0.18
N GLU A 124 7.33 -14.63 0.84
CA GLU A 124 6.41 -13.83 1.65
C GLU A 124 5.79 -14.70 2.74
N ILE A 125 5.37 -14.11 3.86
CA ILE A 125 4.74 -14.80 5.00
C ILE A 125 3.34 -14.27 5.34
N ASP A 126 2.95 -13.08 4.83
CA ASP A 126 1.60 -12.55 5.01
C ASP A 126 0.64 -13.26 4.04
N ASN A 127 -0.29 -14.06 4.57
CA ASN A 127 -1.21 -14.86 3.77
C ASN A 127 -2.04 -14.04 2.78
N TYR A 128 -2.47 -12.84 3.15
CA TYR A 128 -3.23 -11.98 2.24
C TYR A 128 -2.35 -11.43 1.11
N ALA A 129 -1.08 -11.17 1.38
CA ALA A 129 -0.14 -10.75 0.34
C ALA A 129 0.20 -11.92 -0.60
N ILE A 130 0.38 -13.13 -0.06
CA ILE A 130 0.58 -14.37 -0.83
C ILE A 130 -0.59 -14.60 -1.78
N ASP A 131 -1.83 -14.49 -1.30
CA ASP A 131 -3.04 -14.61 -2.11
C ASP A 131 -3.05 -13.61 -3.27
N THR A 132 -2.79 -12.33 -2.95
CA THR A 132 -2.74 -11.25 -3.96
C THR A 132 -1.63 -11.47 -4.98
N TYR A 133 -0.47 -11.96 -4.54
CA TYR A 133 0.65 -12.29 -5.42
C TYR A 133 0.32 -13.45 -6.37
N LEU A 134 -0.27 -14.52 -5.84
CA LEU A 134 -0.74 -15.67 -6.62
C LEU A 134 -1.78 -15.28 -7.66
N ASP A 135 -2.74 -14.44 -7.28
CA ASP A 135 -3.82 -13.99 -8.14
C ASP A 135 -3.32 -13.17 -9.35
N ASN A 136 -2.23 -12.43 -9.18
CA ASN A 136 -1.68 -11.57 -10.21
C ASN A 136 -0.61 -12.24 -11.08
N TYR A 137 0.26 -13.06 -10.48
CA TYR A 137 1.43 -13.61 -11.17
C TYR A 137 1.38 -15.12 -11.38
N GLY A 138 0.42 -15.82 -10.75
CA GLY A 138 0.30 -17.29 -10.82
C GLY A 138 1.44 -18.02 -10.10
N ILE A 139 2.17 -17.33 -9.21
CA ILE A 139 3.31 -17.86 -8.46
C ILE A 139 2.95 -17.94 -6.97
N ASP A 140 3.17 -19.10 -6.35
CA ASP A 140 3.06 -19.26 -4.90
C ASP A 140 4.29 -18.69 -4.21
N SER A 141 4.11 -17.57 -3.50
CA SER A 141 5.16 -16.89 -2.71
C SER A 141 5.22 -17.34 -1.26
N ASN A 142 4.40 -18.31 -0.83
CA ASN A 142 4.34 -18.80 0.55
C ASN A 142 5.63 -19.50 0.97
N LYS A 143 6.66 -18.71 1.24
CA LYS A 143 7.98 -19.19 1.67
C LYS A 143 8.56 -18.25 2.71
N ASP A 144 8.88 -18.78 3.87
CA ASP A 144 9.65 -18.07 4.89
C ASP A 144 11.15 -18.12 4.52
N ILE A 145 11.75 -16.98 4.22
CA ILE A 145 13.15 -16.86 3.82
C ILE A 145 14.11 -17.52 4.81
N THR A 146 13.76 -17.52 6.10
CA THR A 146 14.61 -18.13 7.15
C THR A 146 14.65 -19.65 7.08
N LYS A 147 13.69 -20.27 6.38
CA LYS A 147 13.54 -21.72 6.20
C LYS A 147 14.02 -22.23 4.86
N ILE A 148 14.21 -21.33 3.87
CA ILE A 148 14.73 -21.71 2.55
C ILE A 148 16.22 -22.08 2.70
N LYS A 149 16.61 -23.28 2.27
CA LYS A 149 18.01 -23.73 2.31
C LYS A 149 18.82 -23.10 1.17
N ASP A 150 20.12 -22.98 1.34
CA ASP A 150 21.02 -22.33 0.37
C ASP A 150 21.01 -22.98 -1.01
N ASN A 151 20.78 -24.29 -1.08
CA ASN A 151 20.70 -25.04 -2.33
C ASN A 151 19.34 -24.96 -3.04
N GLU A 152 18.33 -24.36 -2.40
CA GLU A 152 17.01 -24.13 -2.97
C GLU A 152 16.93 -22.81 -3.72
N PHE A 153 17.89 -21.89 -3.52
CA PHE A 153 17.95 -20.66 -4.27
C PHE A 153 18.47 -20.91 -5.69
N PRO A 154 17.69 -20.55 -6.72
CA PRO A 154 18.11 -20.68 -8.11
C PRO A 154 19.21 -19.65 -8.44
N LYS A 155 20.06 -19.94 -9.43
CA LYS A 155 20.93 -18.93 -10.03
C LYS A 155 20.05 -17.87 -10.73
N HIS A 156 20.30 -16.59 -10.45
CA HIS A 156 19.51 -15.47 -10.93
C HIS A 156 20.40 -14.26 -11.23
N ASP A 157 19.88 -13.32 -12.01
CA ASP A 157 20.63 -12.12 -12.41
C ASP A 157 20.42 -10.95 -11.43
N VAL A 158 19.20 -10.82 -10.85
CA VAL A 158 18.81 -9.71 -9.99
C VAL A 158 18.20 -10.23 -8.69
N LEU A 159 18.62 -9.71 -7.56
CA LEU A 159 17.97 -9.91 -6.26
C LEU A 159 17.22 -8.64 -5.88
N CYS A 160 15.92 -8.77 -5.70
CA CYS A 160 15.04 -7.71 -5.20
C CYS A 160 14.59 -8.00 -3.77
N GLY A 161 14.45 -6.95 -2.93
CA GLY A 161 13.94 -7.15 -1.58
C GLY A 161 13.66 -5.88 -0.78
N GLY A 162 12.46 -5.79 -0.22
CA GLY A 162 12.04 -4.74 0.71
C GLY A 162 12.12 -5.26 2.16
N PHE A 163 13.28 -5.29 2.77
CA PHE A 163 13.46 -5.90 4.09
C PHE A 163 12.95 -4.99 5.23
N PRO A 164 12.37 -5.55 6.31
CA PRO A 164 11.83 -4.75 7.42
C PRO A 164 12.95 -4.11 8.27
N CYS A 165 12.76 -2.83 8.61
CA CYS A 165 13.71 -2.03 9.40
C CYS A 165 13.81 -2.43 10.89
N GLN A 166 12.81 -3.15 11.43
CA GLN A 166 12.65 -3.37 12.88
C GLN A 166 13.72 -4.23 13.54
N ALA A 167 14.52 -4.95 12.78
CA ALA A 167 15.49 -5.92 13.30
C ALA A 167 16.82 -5.31 13.79
N PHE A 168 17.17 -4.10 13.40
CA PHE A 168 18.44 -3.48 13.80
C PHE A 168 18.42 -2.88 15.21
N SER A 169 17.24 -2.50 15.74
CA SER A 169 17.12 -1.79 17.03
C SER A 169 17.38 -2.65 18.27
N LYS A 170 17.24 -3.97 18.18
CA LYS A 170 17.43 -4.90 19.33
C LYS A 170 18.79 -5.59 19.36
N ALA A 171 19.48 -5.68 18.23
CA ALA A 171 20.77 -6.40 18.13
C ALA A 171 22.00 -5.54 18.49
N GLY A 172 21.83 -4.20 18.55
CA GLY A 172 22.98 -3.26 18.67
C GLY A 172 23.57 -3.05 20.06
N LYS A 173 23.01 -3.62 21.14
CA LYS A 173 23.43 -3.19 22.49
C LYS A 173 24.30 -4.14 23.31
N GLN A 174 24.52 -5.41 22.98
CA GLN A 174 25.22 -6.28 23.98
C GLN A 174 26.17 -7.37 23.53
N LEU A 175 26.36 -7.79 22.28
CA LEU A 175 27.29 -8.90 21.96
C LEU A 175 28.01 -8.72 20.63
N GLY A 176 29.25 -9.18 20.55
CA GLY A 176 30.12 -9.03 19.38
C GLY A 176 29.53 -9.52 18.05
N PHE A 177 29.91 -8.85 17.00
CA PHE A 177 29.35 -8.84 15.64
C PHE A 177 29.09 -10.21 14.96
N ALA A 178 29.71 -11.29 15.42
CA ALA A 178 29.73 -12.57 14.71
C ALA A 178 28.50 -13.48 14.95
N ASP A 179 27.81 -13.42 16.10
CA ASP A 179 26.82 -14.44 16.48
C ASP A 179 25.36 -13.93 16.52
N GLN A 180 25.14 -12.64 16.76
CA GLN A 180 23.78 -12.07 16.82
C GLN A 180 23.24 -11.57 15.49
N THR A 181 24.10 -11.34 14.52
CA THR A 181 23.75 -10.78 13.20
C THR A 181 23.02 -11.76 12.30
N LYS A 182 23.20 -13.06 12.48
CA LYS A 182 22.52 -14.10 11.66
C LYS A 182 21.00 -14.16 11.84
N GLY A 183 20.46 -13.52 12.88
CA GLY A 183 19.02 -13.51 13.18
C GLY A 183 18.22 -12.38 12.52
N THR A 184 18.84 -11.38 11.89
CA THR A 184 18.10 -10.30 11.24
C THR A 184 17.78 -10.63 9.77
N LEU A 185 16.63 -10.16 9.26
CA LEU A 185 16.19 -10.48 7.90
C LEU A 185 17.12 -9.93 6.81
N PHE A 186 17.82 -8.82 7.06
CA PHE A 186 18.88 -8.34 6.18
C PHE A 186 20.00 -9.37 5.99
N PHE A 187 20.40 -10.09 7.04
CA PHE A 187 21.46 -11.11 6.95
C PHE A 187 21.00 -12.38 6.22
N GLN A 188 19.69 -12.59 6.04
CA GLN A 188 19.22 -13.62 5.10
C GLN A 188 19.52 -13.23 3.63
N ILE A 189 19.48 -11.93 3.32
CA ILE A 189 19.93 -11.43 2.00
C ILE A 189 21.44 -11.66 1.88
N VAL A 190 22.23 -11.26 2.88
CA VAL A 190 23.70 -11.42 2.89
C VAL A 190 24.08 -12.89 2.66
N ARG A 191 23.43 -13.84 3.34
CA ARG A 191 23.64 -15.29 3.16
C ARG A 191 23.52 -15.73 1.70
N ILE A 192 22.53 -15.21 0.97
CA ILE A 192 22.34 -15.50 -0.46
C ILE A 192 23.49 -14.89 -1.28
N LEU A 193 23.92 -13.67 -0.94
CA LEU A 193 24.99 -12.97 -1.65
C LEU A 193 26.37 -13.60 -1.41
N GLU A 194 26.61 -14.26 -0.28
CA GLU A 194 27.83 -15.00 0.02
C GLU A 194 27.98 -16.28 -0.81
N ASN A 195 26.89 -16.86 -1.27
CA ASN A 195 26.89 -18.09 -2.06
C ASN A 195 27.37 -17.84 -3.49
N LYS A 196 28.69 -18.07 -3.74
CA LYS A 196 29.35 -17.79 -5.02
C LYS A 196 28.73 -18.50 -6.24
N LYS A 197 27.98 -19.60 -6.04
CA LYS A 197 27.36 -20.36 -7.15
C LYS A 197 26.12 -19.68 -7.72
N ILE A 198 25.41 -18.88 -6.90
CA ILE A 198 24.12 -18.29 -7.24
C ILE A 198 24.09 -16.75 -7.20
N ARG A 199 25.22 -16.12 -6.86
CA ARG A 199 25.34 -14.66 -6.69
C ARG A 199 24.77 -13.90 -7.87
N PRO A 200 23.79 -12.99 -7.64
CA PRO A 200 23.23 -12.14 -8.70
C PRO A 200 24.26 -11.13 -9.23
N LYS A 201 24.00 -10.62 -10.41
CA LYS A 201 24.76 -9.49 -10.97
C LYS A 201 24.39 -8.17 -10.28
N TYR A 202 23.12 -8.02 -9.95
CA TYR A 202 22.54 -6.80 -9.40
C TYR A 202 21.71 -7.06 -8.16
N ILE A 203 21.71 -6.10 -7.24
CA ILE A 203 20.84 -6.06 -6.09
C ILE A 203 20.01 -4.77 -6.09
N ILE A 204 18.73 -4.86 -5.78
CA ILE A 204 17.81 -3.73 -5.64
C ILE A 204 17.06 -3.92 -4.33
N LEU A 205 17.48 -3.21 -3.28
CA LEU A 205 16.85 -3.29 -1.97
C LEU A 205 16.13 -1.98 -1.66
N GLU A 206 15.05 -2.06 -0.89
CA GLU A 206 14.29 -0.86 -0.49
C GLU A 206 14.08 -0.83 1.02
N ASN A 207 14.03 0.39 1.56
CA ASN A 207 13.65 0.62 2.94
C ASN A 207 13.08 2.03 3.14
N VAL A 208 12.55 2.32 4.34
CA VAL A 208 12.12 3.68 4.71
C VAL A 208 13.31 4.63 4.78
N ARG A 209 13.09 5.91 4.42
CA ARG A 209 14.13 6.96 4.48
C ARG A 209 14.89 6.98 5.81
N ASN A 210 14.17 6.74 6.92
CA ASN A 210 14.77 6.78 8.26
C ASN A 210 15.90 5.78 8.48
N LEU A 211 16.07 4.77 7.62
CA LEU A 211 17.19 3.82 7.68
C LEU A 211 18.54 4.53 7.66
N LEU A 212 18.67 5.60 6.87
CA LEU A 212 19.94 6.35 6.73
C LEU A 212 20.31 7.11 8.01
N GLY A 213 19.34 7.57 8.78
CA GLY A 213 19.57 8.28 10.05
C GLY A 213 19.43 7.40 11.29
N HIS A 214 19.03 6.15 11.13
CA HIS A 214 18.82 5.23 12.25
C HIS A 214 20.12 4.99 13.01
N ASP A 215 20.04 5.06 14.36
CA ASP A 215 21.19 4.91 15.28
C ASP A 215 22.36 5.84 14.90
N GLY A 216 22.06 7.12 14.66
CA GLY A 216 23.07 8.12 14.26
C GLY A 216 23.77 7.80 12.93
N GLY A 217 23.13 7.02 12.06
CA GLY A 217 23.68 6.57 10.77
C GLY A 217 24.50 5.25 10.85
N ASN A 218 24.66 4.68 12.03
CA ASN A 218 25.45 3.44 12.20
C ASN A 218 24.83 2.26 11.44
N THR A 219 23.49 2.14 11.44
CA THR A 219 22.79 1.08 10.70
C THR A 219 23.14 1.10 9.22
N TRP A 220 23.13 2.27 8.59
CA TRP A 220 23.50 2.40 7.18
C TRP A 220 24.96 2.01 6.93
N LYS A 221 25.88 2.49 7.76
CA LYS A 221 27.33 2.13 7.66
C LYS A 221 27.56 0.62 7.73
N VAL A 222 26.84 -0.09 8.61
CA VAL A 222 26.92 -1.54 8.73
C VAL A 222 26.42 -2.22 7.45
N ILE A 223 25.25 -1.81 6.93
CA ILE A 223 24.70 -2.36 5.68
C ILE A 223 25.67 -2.17 4.53
N GLN A 224 26.18 -0.95 4.35
CA GLN A 224 27.11 -0.59 3.29
C GLN A 224 28.40 -1.43 3.36
N LYS A 225 29.01 -1.49 4.53
CA LYS A 225 30.23 -2.29 4.77
C LYS A 225 30.01 -3.77 4.50
N THR A 226 28.90 -4.34 4.99
CA THR A 226 28.59 -5.76 4.77
C THR A 226 28.38 -6.07 3.27
N LEU A 227 27.68 -5.22 2.54
CA LEU A 227 27.50 -5.42 1.09
C LEU A 227 28.83 -5.29 0.33
N ASP A 228 29.70 -4.39 0.76
CA ASP A 228 31.04 -4.23 0.20
C ASP A 228 31.90 -5.49 0.44
N GLU A 229 31.91 -6.03 1.66
CA GLU A 229 32.64 -7.24 2.06
C GLU A 229 32.17 -8.48 1.28
N VAL A 230 30.87 -8.61 0.99
CA VAL A 230 30.37 -9.70 0.14
C VAL A 230 30.55 -9.44 -1.35
N GLY A 231 31.23 -8.35 -1.73
CA GLY A 231 31.72 -8.07 -3.08
C GLY A 231 30.72 -7.35 -3.98
N TYR A 232 29.91 -6.45 -3.42
CA TYR A 232 29.03 -5.56 -4.17
C TYR A 232 29.46 -4.11 -4.01
N ASN A 233 29.54 -3.40 -5.14
CA ASN A 233 29.63 -1.96 -5.18
C ASN A 233 28.21 -1.39 -5.10
N CYS A 234 27.88 -0.65 -4.04
CA CYS A 234 26.53 -0.20 -3.74
C CYS A 234 26.41 1.31 -3.60
N LYS A 235 25.28 1.84 -4.04
CA LYS A 235 24.90 3.25 -3.87
C LYS A 235 23.48 3.35 -3.31
N GLU A 236 23.31 4.20 -2.29
CA GLU A 236 22.00 4.59 -1.80
C GLU A 236 21.41 5.72 -2.64
N VAL A 237 20.12 5.61 -2.94
CA VAL A 237 19.36 6.62 -3.69
C VAL A 237 18.06 6.90 -2.97
N LEU A 238 17.83 8.18 -2.61
CA LEU A 238 16.54 8.63 -2.11
C LEU A 238 15.64 8.98 -3.29
N MET A 239 14.47 8.33 -3.35
CA MET A 239 13.51 8.56 -4.40
C MET A 239 12.07 8.54 -3.89
N SER A 240 11.21 9.30 -4.56
CA SER A 240 9.78 9.37 -4.26
C SER A 240 8.97 9.44 -5.56
N PRO A 241 7.77 8.81 -5.63
CA PRO A 241 6.93 8.75 -6.83
C PRO A 241 6.65 10.11 -7.49
N HIS A 242 6.59 11.20 -6.71
CA HIS A 242 6.37 12.54 -7.26
C HIS A 242 7.45 12.96 -8.28
N GLN A 243 8.66 12.46 -8.15
CA GLN A 243 9.76 12.74 -9.07
C GLN A 243 9.55 12.10 -10.46
N LEU A 244 8.62 11.15 -10.55
CA LEU A 244 8.17 10.52 -11.80
C LEU A 244 6.75 10.93 -12.21
N GLY A 245 6.25 12.05 -11.69
CA GLY A 245 4.95 12.60 -12.07
C GLY A 245 3.75 11.99 -11.33
N VAL A 246 3.95 11.04 -10.41
CA VAL A 246 2.88 10.51 -9.58
C VAL A 246 2.64 11.44 -8.40
N PRO A 247 1.41 11.95 -8.15
CA PRO A 247 1.14 12.93 -7.11
C PRO A 247 1.13 12.31 -5.70
N GLN A 248 2.22 11.63 -5.31
CA GLN A 248 2.39 11.02 -4.00
C GLN A 248 3.76 11.37 -3.41
N LEU A 249 3.78 11.83 -2.16
CA LEU A 249 5.00 12.02 -1.38
C LEU A 249 5.28 10.77 -0.54
N ARG A 250 6.18 9.92 -1.04
CA ARG A 250 6.60 8.67 -0.39
C ARG A 250 8.10 8.49 -0.57
N GLU A 251 8.90 9.17 0.24
CA GLU A 251 10.36 9.01 0.17
C GLU A 251 10.79 7.65 0.69
N ARG A 252 11.62 6.97 -0.10
CA ARG A 252 12.24 5.68 0.21
C ARG A 252 13.71 5.71 -0.14
N VAL A 253 14.51 4.97 0.61
CA VAL A 253 15.88 4.67 0.24
C VAL A 253 15.91 3.39 -0.57
N TYR A 254 16.54 3.47 -1.73
CA TYR A 254 16.87 2.32 -2.57
C TYR A 254 18.36 2.06 -2.49
N ILE A 255 18.76 0.83 -2.20
CA ILE A 255 20.14 0.40 -2.16
C ILE A 255 20.38 -0.38 -3.47
N LEU A 256 21.15 0.21 -4.36
CA LEU A 256 21.39 -0.31 -5.70
C LEU A 256 22.82 -0.82 -5.76
N GLY A 257 23.01 -2.08 -6.13
CA GLY A 257 24.33 -2.68 -6.13
C GLY A 257 24.63 -3.45 -7.41
N VAL A 258 25.88 -3.39 -7.81
CA VAL A 258 26.48 -4.19 -8.88
C VAL A 258 27.59 -5.03 -8.31
N ARG A 259 27.69 -6.27 -8.71
CA ARG A 259 28.79 -7.15 -8.27
C ARG A 259 30.14 -6.60 -8.77
N LYS A 260 31.15 -6.49 -7.90
CA LYS A 260 32.42 -5.79 -8.17
C LYS A 260 33.21 -6.38 -9.33
N ASP A 261 33.09 -7.69 -9.61
CA ASP A 261 33.72 -8.31 -10.77
C ASP A 261 33.08 -7.91 -12.12
N ILE A 262 31.92 -7.26 -12.08
CA ILE A 262 31.24 -6.71 -13.27
C ILE A 262 31.51 -5.21 -13.39
N TYR A 263 31.43 -4.47 -12.30
CA TYR A 263 31.69 -3.04 -12.26
C TYR A 263 32.05 -2.57 -10.85
N ASP A 264 33.22 -1.95 -10.71
CA ASP A 264 33.74 -1.41 -9.43
C ASP A 264 34.04 0.11 -9.49
N GLY A 265 33.45 0.81 -10.44
CA GLY A 265 33.55 2.26 -10.56
C GLY A 265 32.44 3.00 -9.81
N SER A 266 32.42 4.33 -9.92
CA SER A 266 31.37 5.17 -9.31
C SER A 266 30.00 4.88 -9.91
N LEU A 267 29.00 4.63 -9.06
CA LEU A 267 27.60 4.50 -9.47
C LEU A 267 26.92 5.86 -9.37
N GLU A 268 26.30 6.30 -10.47
CA GLU A 268 25.57 7.55 -10.54
C GLU A 268 24.15 7.32 -11.07
N PHE A 269 23.18 7.96 -10.42
CA PHE A 269 21.77 7.86 -10.78
C PHE A 269 21.17 9.25 -10.96
N ASN A 270 20.63 9.50 -12.14
CA ASN A 270 20.01 10.78 -12.48
C ASN A 270 18.54 10.80 -12.03
N ILE A 271 18.27 11.41 -10.90
CA ILE A 271 16.91 11.51 -10.35
C ILE A 271 16.24 12.80 -10.84
N PRO A 272 15.05 12.71 -11.49
CA PRO A 272 14.33 13.87 -11.97
C PRO A 272 13.96 14.85 -10.85
N LYS A 273 14.08 16.15 -11.13
CA LYS A 273 13.67 17.24 -10.22
C LYS A 273 12.29 17.76 -10.63
N VAL A 274 11.23 17.09 -10.23
CA VAL A 274 9.85 17.53 -10.48
C VAL A 274 9.37 18.39 -9.31
N ARG A 275 8.84 19.59 -9.60
CA ARG A 275 8.23 20.45 -8.60
C ARG A 275 6.85 19.92 -8.22
N LYS A 276 6.57 19.82 -6.93
CA LYS A 276 5.30 19.26 -6.39
C LYS A 276 4.09 20.06 -6.85
N GLU A 277 4.24 21.38 -7.00
CA GLU A 277 3.19 22.30 -7.41
C GLU A 277 2.63 22.01 -8.81
N ASN A 278 3.40 21.29 -9.63
CA ASN A 278 2.99 20.88 -10.97
C ASN A 278 2.17 19.58 -10.97
N LEU A 279 2.03 18.92 -9.82
CA LEU A 279 1.29 17.68 -9.69
C LEU A 279 -0.16 17.93 -9.32
N ASN A 280 -1.05 17.10 -9.86
CA ASN A 280 -2.48 17.17 -9.53
C ASN A 280 -3.10 15.79 -9.68
N ILE A 281 -3.66 15.25 -8.60
CA ILE A 281 -4.27 13.91 -8.60
C ILE A 281 -5.41 13.80 -9.63
N TYR A 282 -6.13 14.88 -9.86
CA TYR A 282 -7.28 14.88 -10.79
C TYR A 282 -6.86 14.84 -12.26
N LYS A 283 -5.59 15.18 -12.55
CA LYS A 283 -5.00 15.18 -13.91
C LYS A 283 -4.06 14.01 -14.16
N ALA A 284 -3.66 13.29 -13.10
CA ALA A 284 -2.64 12.23 -13.18
C ALA A 284 -3.20 10.84 -13.55
N GLY A 285 -4.49 10.72 -13.90
CA GLY A 285 -5.11 9.43 -14.21
C GLY A 285 -5.30 8.51 -13.00
N ILE A 286 -5.24 9.07 -11.78
CA ILE A 286 -5.36 8.27 -10.54
C ILE A 286 -6.82 7.99 -10.21
N ILE A 287 -7.69 8.98 -10.42
CA ILE A 287 -9.08 8.98 -9.94
C ILE A 287 -9.98 8.07 -10.77
N ASP A 288 -10.77 7.25 -10.10
CA ASP A 288 -11.83 6.48 -10.71
C ASP A 288 -13.00 7.40 -11.08
N GLU A 289 -13.48 7.27 -12.32
CA GLU A 289 -14.62 8.06 -12.81
C GLU A 289 -15.95 7.63 -12.14
N LYS A 290 -16.12 6.34 -11.92
CA LYS A 290 -17.35 5.73 -11.37
C LYS A 290 -17.05 4.75 -10.24
N PRO A 291 -16.57 5.23 -9.08
CA PRO A 291 -16.27 4.36 -7.95
C PRO A 291 -17.55 3.81 -7.31
N ASP A 292 -17.43 2.65 -6.65
CA ASP A 292 -18.53 2.07 -5.87
C ASP A 292 -19.02 3.06 -4.81
N PRO A 293 -20.35 3.29 -4.68
CA PRO A 293 -20.94 4.15 -3.66
C PRO A 293 -20.55 3.84 -2.22
N LYS A 294 -20.08 2.62 -1.91
CA LYS A 294 -19.59 2.24 -0.57
C LYS A 294 -18.43 3.11 -0.07
N TYR A 295 -17.70 3.78 -0.98
CA TYR A 295 -16.59 4.67 -0.61
C TYR A 295 -17.03 6.07 -0.19
N LYS A 296 -18.29 6.44 -0.34
CA LYS A 296 -18.81 7.71 0.16
C LYS A 296 -18.64 7.81 1.67
N ILE A 297 -18.34 9.03 2.14
CA ILE A 297 -18.30 9.30 3.58
C ILE A 297 -19.70 9.22 4.19
N SER A 298 -19.77 8.95 5.48
CA SER A 298 -21.02 8.94 6.23
C SER A 298 -21.57 10.36 6.41
N LYS A 299 -22.87 10.47 6.71
CA LYS A 299 -23.49 11.76 7.06
C LYS A 299 -22.85 12.40 8.28
N HIS A 300 -22.41 11.59 9.25
CA HIS A 300 -21.71 12.09 10.43
C HIS A 300 -20.35 12.71 10.04
N GLU A 301 -19.54 12.00 9.26
CA GLU A 301 -18.26 12.55 8.78
C GLU A 301 -18.44 13.82 7.95
N GLU A 302 -19.47 13.88 7.11
CA GLU A 302 -19.80 15.09 6.35
C GLU A 302 -20.18 16.24 7.28
N LYS A 303 -20.98 15.99 8.35
CA LYS A 303 -21.32 16.97 9.38
C LYS A 303 -20.06 17.51 10.06
N VAL A 304 -19.19 16.63 10.52
CA VAL A 304 -17.91 16.98 11.19
C VAL A 304 -17.03 17.85 10.27
N LEU A 305 -16.91 17.46 9.01
CA LEU A 305 -16.10 18.19 8.05
C LEU A 305 -16.73 19.57 7.67
N ASN A 306 -18.03 19.67 7.54
CA ASN A 306 -18.71 20.95 7.33
C ASN A 306 -18.52 21.91 8.52
N CYS A 307 -18.54 21.38 9.73
CA CYS A 307 -18.26 22.16 10.95
C CYS A 307 -16.86 22.77 10.89
N TRP A 308 -15.82 21.99 10.58
CA TRP A 308 -14.46 22.47 10.49
C TRP A 308 -14.19 23.35 9.26
N ASP A 309 -14.91 23.13 8.16
CA ASP A 309 -14.83 24.01 6.98
C ASP A 309 -15.38 25.40 7.28
N GLU A 310 -16.51 25.48 7.99
CA GLU A 310 -17.08 26.73 8.47
C GLU A 310 -16.13 27.43 9.46
N PHE A 311 -15.55 26.67 10.40
CA PHE A 311 -14.55 27.21 11.34
C PHE A 311 -13.39 27.88 10.61
N TYR A 312 -12.77 27.16 9.66
CA TYR A 312 -11.63 27.67 8.91
C TYR A 312 -11.95 28.93 8.10
N ASN A 313 -13.14 28.99 7.50
CA ASN A 313 -13.57 30.13 6.71
C ASN A 313 -14.06 31.33 7.54
N GLY A 314 -14.38 31.13 8.81
CA GLY A 314 -14.90 32.18 9.69
C GLY A 314 -13.84 32.87 10.54
N ILE A 315 -12.66 32.26 10.73
CA ILE A 315 -11.56 32.88 11.47
C ILE A 315 -10.79 33.88 10.60
N LYS A 316 -10.13 34.84 11.24
CA LYS A 316 -9.33 35.90 10.57
C LYS A 316 -8.03 35.37 9.98
N GLU A 317 -7.46 34.33 10.57
CA GLU A 317 -6.21 33.72 10.18
C GLU A 317 -6.35 32.92 8.89
N THR A 318 -5.55 33.22 7.89
CA THR A 318 -5.55 32.48 6.60
C THR A 318 -4.59 31.28 6.60
N VAL A 319 -3.66 31.23 7.54
CA VAL A 319 -2.70 30.13 7.69
C VAL A 319 -2.59 29.75 9.16
N ILE A 320 -2.95 28.50 9.48
CA ILE A 320 -2.84 27.95 10.83
C ILE A 320 -1.62 27.03 10.85
N GLY A 321 -0.58 27.44 11.58
CA GLY A 321 0.68 26.71 11.66
C GLY A 321 0.78 25.68 12.80
N PHE A 322 -0.33 25.37 13.47
CA PHE A 322 -0.39 24.49 14.63
C PHE A 322 -1.71 23.70 14.68
N PRO A 323 -1.77 22.58 15.41
CA PRO A 323 -3.01 21.82 15.59
C PRO A 323 -4.01 22.61 16.45
N ILE A 324 -5.27 22.67 16.00
CA ILE A 324 -6.37 23.29 16.75
C ILE A 324 -6.96 22.23 17.66
N TRP A 325 -7.09 22.60 18.93
CA TRP A 325 -7.71 21.78 19.97
C TRP A 325 -8.93 22.50 20.53
N PHE A 326 -10.12 21.99 20.23
CA PHE A 326 -11.36 22.56 20.72
C PHE A 326 -11.39 22.70 22.25
N SER A 327 -10.76 21.77 22.97
CA SER A 327 -10.66 21.78 24.44
C SER A 327 -9.96 23.02 25.01
N GLU A 328 -9.18 23.74 24.20
CA GLU A 328 -8.48 24.94 24.64
C GLU A 328 -9.30 26.22 24.47
N PHE A 329 -10.41 26.17 23.74
CA PHE A 329 -11.32 27.29 23.66
C PHE A 329 -12.05 27.44 25.01
N ARG A 330 -12.07 28.65 25.56
CA ARG A 330 -12.60 28.96 26.91
C ARG A 330 -11.88 28.24 28.06
N ALA A 331 -10.72 27.60 27.86
CA ALA A 331 -9.97 26.92 28.91
C ALA A 331 -9.24 27.92 29.82
N THR A 332 -9.27 27.67 31.13
CA THR A 332 -8.71 28.53 32.17
C THR A 332 -7.66 27.86 33.06
N TYR A 333 -7.39 26.57 32.86
CA TYR A 333 -6.39 25.84 33.65
C TYR A 333 -4.98 26.32 33.37
N ASP A 334 -4.09 26.15 34.34
CA ASP A 334 -2.67 26.51 34.21
C ASP A 334 -1.92 25.49 33.35
N THR A 335 -0.96 25.95 32.57
CA THR A 335 -0.16 25.12 31.65
C THR A 335 1.26 24.88 32.15
N ASP A 336 1.65 25.38 33.32
CA ASP A 336 3.02 25.35 33.84
C ASP A 336 3.57 23.93 34.05
N GLU A 337 2.71 22.98 34.39
CA GLU A 337 3.08 21.56 34.54
C GLU A 337 3.13 20.77 33.21
N LEU A 338 2.75 21.39 32.10
CA LEU A 338 2.76 20.73 30.82
C LEU A 338 4.16 20.74 30.16
N PRO A 339 4.51 19.74 29.35
CA PRO A 339 5.70 19.82 28.50
C PRO A 339 5.67 21.09 27.62
N ASN A 340 6.80 21.78 27.45
CA ASN A 340 6.89 23.07 26.76
C ASN A 340 6.17 23.12 25.41
N TRP A 341 6.34 22.08 24.57
CA TRP A 341 5.67 21.99 23.27
C TRP A 341 4.14 21.96 23.39
N LYS A 342 3.61 21.34 24.46
CA LYS A 342 2.17 21.22 24.70
C LYS A 342 1.60 22.54 25.22
N ALA A 343 2.29 23.17 26.19
CA ALA A 343 1.95 24.50 26.71
C ALA A 343 1.91 25.54 25.59
N GLU A 344 2.89 25.52 24.67
CA GLU A 344 2.93 26.38 23.49
C GLU A 344 1.69 26.23 22.60
N PHE A 345 1.23 24.99 22.34
CA PHE A 345 0.01 24.77 21.57
C PHE A 345 -1.25 25.19 22.31
N CYS A 346 -1.33 25.00 23.64
CA CYS A 346 -2.43 25.52 24.45
C CYS A 346 -2.53 27.05 24.33
N HIS A 347 -1.42 27.76 24.50
CA HIS A 347 -1.37 29.22 24.38
C HIS A 347 -1.78 29.71 22.99
N LYS A 348 -1.30 29.07 21.92
CA LYS A 348 -1.68 29.41 20.55
C LYS A 348 -3.18 29.19 20.29
N ASN A 349 -3.77 28.13 20.81
CA ASN A 349 -5.20 27.86 20.69
C ASN A 349 -6.05 28.89 21.46
N ARG A 350 -5.63 29.24 22.68
CA ARG A 350 -6.31 30.27 23.47
C ARG A 350 -6.20 31.67 22.86
N ALA A 351 -5.05 32.01 22.27
CA ALA A 351 -4.88 33.24 21.51
C ALA A 351 -5.77 33.27 20.25
N LEU A 352 -5.83 32.18 19.50
CA LEU A 352 -6.73 32.05 18.35
C LEU A 352 -8.19 32.28 18.76
N TYR A 353 -8.63 31.64 19.86
CA TYR A 353 -9.97 31.85 20.40
C TYR A 353 -10.24 33.31 20.75
N LEU A 354 -9.34 33.97 21.49
CA LEU A 354 -9.50 35.38 21.90
C LEU A 354 -9.56 36.34 20.71
N ASN A 355 -8.72 36.10 19.68
CA ASN A 355 -8.69 36.91 18.46
C ASN A 355 -9.98 36.81 17.64
N ASN A 356 -10.69 35.69 17.75
CA ASN A 356 -11.90 35.35 16.97
C ASN A 356 -13.11 35.06 17.86
N LYS A 357 -13.14 35.62 19.08
CA LYS A 357 -14.06 35.25 20.15
C LYS A 357 -15.52 35.25 19.72
N GLU A 358 -16.00 36.33 19.14
CA GLU A 358 -17.39 36.50 18.72
C GLU A 358 -17.81 35.39 17.70
N PHE A 359 -16.97 35.16 16.71
CA PHE A 359 -17.23 34.11 15.71
C PHE A 359 -17.19 32.72 16.34
N ILE A 360 -16.13 32.41 17.13
CA ILE A 360 -15.96 31.08 17.71
C ILE A 360 -17.07 30.76 18.71
N ASP A 361 -17.51 31.73 19.53
CA ASP A 361 -18.63 31.54 20.46
C ASP A 361 -19.93 31.20 19.69
N SER A 362 -20.26 31.97 18.63
CA SER A 362 -21.41 31.69 17.77
C SER A 362 -21.31 30.33 17.08
N TRP A 363 -20.11 29.97 16.61
CA TRP A 363 -19.86 28.68 15.98
C TRP A 363 -20.03 27.51 16.97
N ILE A 364 -19.52 27.64 18.22
CA ILE A 364 -19.69 26.67 19.28
C ILE A 364 -21.18 26.43 19.57
N ASP A 365 -21.95 27.51 19.71
CA ASP A 365 -23.39 27.42 19.99
C ASP A 365 -24.15 26.79 18.81
N LYS A 366 -23.85 27.18 17.57
CA LYS A 366 -24.43 26.61 16.34
C LYS A 366 -24.19 25.08 16.25
N TRP A 367 -23.02 24.60 16.63
CA TRP A 367 -22.62 23.20 16.51
C TRP A 367 -22.79 22.42 17.81
N ASP A 368 -23.67 22.89 18.74
CA ASP A 368 -24.01 22.25 20.01
C ASP A 368 -22.77 21.84 20.82
N ASN A 369 -21.81 22.76 20.96
CA ASN A 369 -20.57 22.51 21.70
C ASN A 369 -19.81 21.25 21.25
N LEU A 370 -19.99 20.83 20.00
CA LEU A 370 -19.43 19.60 19.44
C LEU A 370 -19.74 18.34 20.27
N ASN A 371 -20.88 18.29 20.94
CA ASN A 371 -21.21 17.24 21.90
C ASN A 371 -21.27 15.85 21.29
N ASP A 372 -21.68 15.71 20.02
CA ASP A 372 -21.72 14.44 19.27
C ASP A 372 -20.42 14.10 18.55
N PHE A 373 -19.35 14.93 18.69
CA PHE A 373 -18.04 14.66 18.10
C PHE A 373 -17.15 13.88 19.07
N THR A 374 -16.43 12.92 18.53
CA THR A 374 -15.42 12.17 19.29
C THR A 374 -14.25 13.07 19.71
N PRO A 375 -13.44 12.71 20.71
CA PRO A 375 -12.26 13.48 21.11
C PRO A 375 -11.26 13.72 19.96
N THR A 376 -11.21 12.84 18.98
CA THR A 376 -10.38 12.97 17.77
C THR A 376 -10.99 13.99 16.80
N GLU A 377 -12.30 13.98 16.61
CA GLU A 377 -13.01 14.88 15.72
C GLU A 377 -13.06 16.33 16.25
N ARG A 378 -12.81 16.54 17.55
CA ARG A 378 -12.65 17.85 18.18
C ARG A 378 -11.25 18.46 18.01
N LYS A 379 -10.41 17.87 17.12
CA LYS A 379 -9.06 18.36 16.81
C LYS A 379 -8.91 18.52 15.31
N PHE A 380 -8.28 19.63 14.90
CA PHE A 380 -8.16 19.97 13.49
C PHE A 380 -6.75 20.47 13.17
N GLU A 381 -6.21 20.10 12.02
CA GLU A 381 -4.88 20.47 11.56
C GLU A 381 -4.93 20.89 10.08
N TRP A 382 -4.70 22.16 9.80
CA TRP A 382 -4.64 22.69 8.45
C TRP A 382 -3.21 22.67 7.92
N GLN A 383 -2.92 21.78 6.96
CA GLN A 383 -1.62 21.67 6.28
C GLN A 383 -1.72 22.02 4.78
N ALA A 384 -2.80 22.65 4.37
CA ALA A 384 -3.03 22.99 2.98
C ALA A 384 -2.50 24.37 2.55
N GLY A 385 -2.00 25.16 3.49
CA GLY A 385 -1.55 26.54 3.22
C GLY A 385 -2.69 27.47 2.83
N GLY A 386 -2.40 28.58 2.16
CA GLY A 386 -3.40 29.56 1.71
C GLY A 386 -3.96 29.33 0.29
N ASN A 387 -3.56 28.25 -0.38
CA ASN A 387 -3.89 28.02 -1.79
C ASN A 387 -5.28 27.43 -2.02
N ILE A 388 -5.91 26.85 -1.00
CA ILE A 388 -7.27 26.35 -1.02
C ILE A 388 -8.08 27.06 0.07
N LYS A 389 -9.37 27.29 -0.20
CA LYS A 389 -10.28 28.03 0.68
C LYS A 389 -11.19 27.10 1.48
N SER A 390 -11.35 25.87 1.04
CA SER A 390 -12.22 24.90 1.67
C SER A 390 -11.46 23.57 1.85
N LEU A 391 -11.72 22.88 2.95
CA LEU A 391 -11.20 21.54 3.17
C LEU A 391 -11.68 20.55 2.08
N TRP A 392 -12.82 20.85 1.45
CA TRP A 392 -13.37 20.06 0.35
C TRP A 392 -12.55 20.14 -0.94
N GLU A 393 -11.64 21.09 -1.06
CA GLU A 393 -10.69 21.16 -2.16
C GLU A 393 -9.46 20.27 -1.93
N GLY A 394 -9.24 19.82 -0.69
CA GLY A 394 -8.04 19.08 -0.27
C GLY A 394 -8.23 17.58 -0.07
N PHE A 395 -7.18 16.96 0.47
CA PHE A 395 -7.20 15.60 1.01
C PHE A 395 -7.38 15.64 2.52
N ILE A 396 -8.32 14.88 3.03
CA ILE A 396 -8.69 14.89 4.44
C ILE A 396 -8.39 13.55 5.06
N GLN A 397 -7.77 13.54 6.24
CA GLN A 397 -7.46 12.33 7.00
C GLN A 397 -8.03 12.43 8.41
N PHE A 398 -8.86 11.46 8.81
CA PHE A 398 -9.18 11.24 10.20
C PHE A 398 -8.05 10.45 10.87
N ARG A 399 -7.37 11.05 11.84
CA ARG A 399 -6.19 10.49 12.51
C ARG A 399 -6.39 10.51 14.02
N PRO A 400 -5.70 9.65 14.81
CA PRO A 400 -5.76 9.71 16.27
C PRO A 400 -5.41 11.11 16.84
N SER A 401 -4.55 11.86 16.14
CA SER A 401 -4.16 13.24 16.52
C SER A 401 -5.14 14.32 16.06
N GLY A 402 -6.18 13.99 15.32
CA GLY A 402 -7.18 14.92 14.78
C GLY A 402 -7.34 14.85 13.26
N ILE A 403 -8.29 15.64 12.77
CA ILE A 403 -8.57 15.76 11.33
C ILE A 403 -7.48 16.61 10.68
N ARG A 404 -6.87 16.11 9.62
CA ARG A 404 -5.83 16.81 8.88
C ARG A 404 -6.27 17.10 7.45
N VAL A 405 -6.06 18.33 6.99
CA VAL A 405 -6.29 18.75 5.60
C VAL A 405 -4.96 19.01 4.91
N LYS A 406 -4.79 18.44 3.72
CA LYS A 406 -3.64 18.63 2.82
C LYS A 406 -4.05 19.14 1.46
N ARG A 407 -3.11 19.78 0.75
CA ARG A 407 -3.32 20.24 -0.63
C ARG A 407 -3.56 19.07 -1.60
N PRO A 408 -4.29 19.31 -2.71
CA PRO A 408 -4.58 18.28 -3.71
C PRO A 408 -3.40 17.97 -4.65
N ASP A 409 -2.29 18.68 -4.55
CA ASP A 409 -1.07 18.50 -5.37
C ASP A 409 -0.21 17.30 -4.95
N SER A 410 -0.34 16.86 -3.69
CA SER A 410 0.48 15.77 -3.17
C SER A 410 -0.31 14.87 -2.23
N PHE A 411 -0.61 13.68 -2.70
CA PHE A 411 -1.26 12.66 -1.88
C PHE A 411 -0.31 12.20 -0.75
N PRO A 412 -0.79 12.08 0.51
CA PRO A 412 0.03 11.54 1.58
C PRO A 412 0.45 10.09 1.28
N ALA A 413 1.61 9.69 1.79
CA ALA A 413 2.04 8.30 1.70
C ALA A 413 0.96 7.39 2.29
N LEU A 414 0.56 6.37 1.54
CA LEU A 414 -0.23 5.28 2.08
C LEU A 414 0.59 4.59 3.16
N VAL A 415 -0.02 4.36 4.30
CA VAL A 415 0.58 3.66 5.44
C VAL A 415 -0.16 2.35 5.68
N ALA A 416 0.54 1.36 6.21
CA ALA A 416 -0.04 0.05 6.53
C ALA A 416 -1.17 0.14 7.58
N ILE A 417 -1.21 1.23 8.36
CA ILE A 417 -2.33 1.56 9.26
C ILE A 417 -3.41 2.22 8.40
N VAL A 418 -4.58 1.62 8.37
CA VAL A 418 -5.69 1.97 7.48
C VAL A 418 -6.33 3.30 7.86
N GLN A 419 -5.66 4.41 7.57
CA GLN A 419 -6.19 5.77 7.61
C GLN A 419 -6.38 6.27 6.18
N ILE A 420 -7.46 5.80 5.54
CA ILE A 420 -7.69 6.06 4.13
C ILE A 420 -8.11 7.51 3.94
N PRO A 421 -7.36 8.31 3.17
CA PRO A 421 -7.71 9.69 2.94
C PRO A 421 -9.03 9.85 2.19
N ILE A 422 -9.74 10.92 2.54
CA ILE A 422 -10.94 11.37 1.84
C ILE A 422 -10.49 12.37 0.75
N ILE A 423 -11.01 12.17 -0.45
CA ILE A 423 -10.88 13.12 -1.55
C ILE A 423 -12.03 14.12 -1.39
N GLY A 424 -11.72 15.30 -0.84
CA GLY A 424 -12.73 16.28 -0.43
C GLY A 424 -13.69 16.66 -1.56
N LYS A 425 -13.17 16.93 -2.76
CA LYS A 425 -13.97 17.26 -3.96
C LYS A 425 -15.09 16.27 -4.26
N TYR A 426 -14.89 14.98 -3.96
CA TYR A 426 -15.86 13.92 -4.25
C TYR A 426 -16.56 13.39 -3.00
N LYS A 427 -16.25 13.91 -1.82
CA LYS A 427 -16.81 13.48 -0.52
C LYS A 427 -16.77 11.96 -0.36
N ARG A 428 -15.63 11.36 -0.70
CA ARG A 428 -15.43 9.92 -0.63
C ARG A 428 -13.98 9.55 -0.32
N ARG A 429 -13.79 8.36 0.17
CA ARG A 429 -12.46 7.78 0.37
C ARG A 429 -11.81 7.40 -0.96
N LEU A 430 -10.48 7.34 -0.93
CA LEU A 430 -9.69 6.71 -1.98
C LEU A 430 -10.12 5.25 -2.15
N THR A 431 -10.21 4.77 -3.39
CA THR A 431 -10.50 3.35 -3.66
C THR A 431 -9.21 2.50 -3.66
N PRO A 432 -9.29 1.15 -3.51
CA PRO A 432 -8.12 0.28 -3.69
C PRO A 432 -7.48 0.40 -5.07
N ARG A 433 -8.28 0.63 -6.14
CA ARG A 433 -7.77 0.88 -7.49
C ARG A 433 -6.94 2.16 -7.57
N GLU A 434 -7.42 3.23 -7.00
CA GLU A 434 -6.70 4.50 -6.92
C GLU A 434 -5.42 4.36 -6.07
N ALA A 435 -5.47 3.57 -4.99
CA ALA A 435 -4.28 3.23 -4.21
C ALA A 435 -3.24 2.45 -5.02
N ALA A 436 -3.69 1.51 -5.87
CA ALA A 436 -2.83 0.78 -6.81
C ALA A 436 -2.13 1.74 -7.79
N ARG A 437 -2.89 2.65 -8.42
CA ARG A 437 -2.35 3.65 -9.35
C ARG A 437 -1.36 4.60 -8.68
N LEU A 438 -1.59 5.00 -7.43
CA LEU A 438 -0.61 5.79 -6.65
C LEU A 438 0.70 5.03 -6.40
N GLN A 439 0.65 3.70 -6.31
CA GLN A 439 1.85 2.85 -6.24
C GLN A 439 2.34 2.41 -7.63
N SER A 440 1.77 2.99 -8.70
CA SER A 440 2.13 2.71 -10.10
C SER A 440 1.91 1.27 -10.55
N PHE A 441 0.99 0.54 -9.88
CA PHE A 441 0.50 -0.73 -10.43
C PHE A 441 -0.44 -0.45 -11.61
N PRO A 442 -0.37 -1.24 -12.69
CA PRO A 442 -1.27 -1.12 -13.84
C PRO A 442 -2.72 -1.49 -13.48
N ASP A 443 -3.66 -1.08 -14.30
CA ASP A 443 -5.09 -1.29 -14.03
C ASP A 443 -5.52 -2.75 -14.09
N GLU A 444 -4.75 -3.60 -14.78
CA GLU A 444 -4.94 -5.05 -14.81
C GLU A 444 -4.58 -5.73 -13.49
N PHE A 445 -3.82 -5.06 -12.61
CA PHE A 445 -3.48 -5.61 -11.30
C PHE A 445 -4.74 -5.79 -10.45
N MET A 446 -4.93 -6.98 -9.93
CA MET A 446 -6.05 -7.33 -9.06
C MET A 446 -5.70 -7.00 -7.59
N PRO A 447 -6.29 -5.94 -7.00
CA PRO A 447 -6.17 -5.72 -5.56
C PRO A 447 -6.79 -6.86 -4.77
N ASN A 448 -6.37 -7.06 -3.52
CA ASN A 448 -7.03 -8.00 -2.62
C ASN A 448 -8.53 -7.68 -2.53
N ALA A 449 -9.36 -8.71 -2.53
CA ALA A 449 -10.82 -8.57 -2.46
C ALA A 449 -11.31 -7.91 -1.15
N ASN A 450 -10.54 -8.01 -0.08
CA ASN A 450 -10.75 -7.29 1.16
C ASN A 450 -10.09 -5.90 1.08
N ASP A 451 -10.89 -4.85 1.01
CA ASP A 451 -10.41 -3.46 0.88
C ASP A 451 -9.41 -3.08 1.98
N HIS A 452 -9.62 -3.51 3.23
CA HIS A 452 -8.71 -3.24 4.34
C HIS A 452 -7.33 -3.85 4.09
N GLN A 453 -7.29 -5.10 3.60
CA GLN A 453 -6.04 -5.76 3.24
C GLN A 453 -5.40 -5.09 2.03
N ALA A 454 -6.17 -4.72 1.02
CA ALA A 454 -5.68 -4.01 -0.16
C ALA A 454 -4.96 -2.69 0.23
N TYR A 455 -5.56 -1.88 1.10
CA TYR A 455 -4.91 -0.64 1.57
C TYR A 455 -3.64 -0.91 2.38
N LYS A 456 -3.66 -1.90 3.29
CA LYS A 456 -2.46 -2.33 4.04
C LYS A 456 -1.34 -2.75 3.07
N GLN A 457 -1.68 -3.52 2.05
CA GLN A 457 -0.76 -4.02 1.05
C GLN A 457 -0.14 -2.91 0.20
N PHE A 458 -0.95 -1.97 -0.32
CA PHE A 458 -0.43 -0.80 -1.05
C PHE A 458 0.36 0.14 -0.14
N GLY A 459 0.04 0.20 1.15
CA GLY A 459 0.83 0.91 2.16
C GLY A 459 2.23 0.32 2.37
N ASN A 460 2.38 -1.00 2.25
CA ASN A 460 3.67 -1.70 2.37
C ASN A 460 4.42 -1.79 1.03
N ALA A 461 3.72 -1.78 -0.11
CA ALA A 461 4.32 -1.98 -1.41
C ALA A 461 5.35 -0.90 -1.78
N VAL A 462 6.38 -1.29 -2.51
CA VAL A 462 7.28 -0.36 -3.22
C VAL A 462 6.53 0.26 -4.41
N ASN A 463 6.90 1.49 -4.79
CA ASN A 463 6.34 2.08 -6.00
C ASN A 463 6.99 1.46 -7.24
N VAL A 464 6.17 0.89 -8.12
CA VAL A 464 6.61 0.15 -9.31
C VAL A 464 7.48 1.01 -10.25
N ASN A 465 7.04 2.25 -10.53
CA ASN A 465 7.78 3.13 -11.44
C ASN A 465 9.14 3.56 -10.85
N CYS A 466 9.24 3.76 -9.54
CA CYS A 466 10.52 4.07 -8.90
C CYS A 466 11.51 2.92 -9.05
N VAL A 467 11.07 1.68 -8.78
CA VAL A 467 11.90 0.49 -8.95
C VAL A 467 12.33 0.31 -10.40
N LYS A 468 11.38 0.39 -11.34
CA LYS A 468 11.65 0.26 -12.78
C LYS A 468 12.68 1.29 -13.25
N PHE A 469 12.47 2.56 -12.93
CA PHE A 469 13.35 3.67 -13.32
C PHE A 469 14.79 3.47 -12.79
N LEU A 470 14.93 3.04 -11.55
CA LEU A 470 16.26 2.79 -10.96
C LEU A 470 16.91 1.53 -11.53
N ALA A 471 16.14 0.47 -11.78
CA ALA A 471 16.64 -0.75 -12.42
C ALA A 471 17.15 -0.51 -13.84
N GLU A 472 16.44 0.29 -14.64
CA GLU A 472 16.88 0.68 -16.00
C GLU A 472 18.23 1.40 -15.99
N GLN A 473 18.51 2.22 -14.99
CA GLN A 473 19.80 2.88 -14.84
C GLN A 473 20.87 1.91 -14.33
N LEU A 474 20.54 1.08 -13.33
CA LEU A 474 21.46 0.11 -12.75
C LEU A 474 21.95 -0.90 -13.79
N PHE A 475 21.08 -1.40 -14.68
CA PHE A 475 21.43 -2.40 -15.68
C PHE A 475 22.37 -1.88 -16.79
N LYS A 476 22.62 -0.57 -16.86
CA LYS A 476 23.63 0.00 -17.75
C LYS A 476 25.05 -0.32 -17.32
N TYR A 477 25.29 -0.49 -16.02
CA TYR A 477 26.62 -0.76 -15.45
C TYR A 477 27.14 -2.20 -15.66
N GLY A 478 26.45 -3.06 -16.36
CA GLY A 478 26.92 -4.41 -16.64
C GLY A 478 26.85 -4.80 -18.11
N LYS A 479 26.35 -3.90 -18.94
CA LYS A 479 26.40 -4.05 -20.40
C LYS A 479 27.71 -3.44 -20.85
N GLY A 480 28.77 -4.26 -20.92
CA GLY A 480 30.14 -3.93 -21.26
C GLY A 480 30.37 -2.51 -21.77
N ALA A 481 31.15 -1.73 -21.03
CA ALA A 481 31.92 -0.66 -21.64
C ALA A 481 32.80 -1.33 -22.71
N LYS A 482 32.36 -1.28 -23.97
CA LYS A 482 33.24 -1.41 -25.13
C LYS A 482 33.86 -0.06 -25.38
#